data_7f8efb07b78c34fbad6553ac9dff803f
#
_entry.id   7f8efb07b78c34fbad6553ac9dff803f
#
_cell.length_a   1.000
_cell.length_b   1.000
_cell.length_c   1.000
_cell.angle_alpha   90.00
_cell.angle_beta   90.00
_cell.angle_gamma   90.00
#
_symmetry.space_group_name_H-M   'P 1'
#
loop_
_entity.id
_entity.type
_entity.pdbx_description
1 polymer ?
#
loop_
_entity_poly.entity_id
_entity_poly.type
_entity_poly.pdbx_seq_one_letter_code
_entity_poly.pdbx_strand_id
1 'polypeptide(L)'
;YEDIEVTKVTTDARTQQQEDYQKLYKEQALQKQIDYLQKELDEMHPEKVSDLRKFELRIEEAGMNETAKKEATKILNRLKNEGTNGQEAGMLYDYLDFLTGLSWKKEEQKEIDLDEAEKILSEDHFGLKKVKERMIQQIAVMNLKKQQSGSILLFVGAPGTGKTSIGKSIAKALGRKYVRVSLGGVRDEADIRGHRRTYLGAMPGRIMDGIQKSGVSNPVMVLDEVDKLSSSYNGDPAAALLEVLDPEQNNTFTDHYMNVPYDLSDVLFICTANSLDTIPAPLLNRMEVIQYQGYTPREKFEIAKRHLLKKSLKGVGLQAENVELTDEALEKMISDYTREAGVRGLKKRLDTLCR
;
A
#
# COMPACT_ATOMS: atom_id res chain seq x y z
N TYR A 1 16.40 -2.13 72.28
CA TYR A 1 15.00 -2.09 71.89
C TYR A 1 14.85 -1.66 70.41
N GLU A 2 15.59 -0.68 69.93
CA GLU A 2 15.56 -0.20 68.53
C GLU A 2 15.99 -1.28 67.49
N ASP A 3 17.02 -2.07 67.77
CA ASP A 3 17.52 -3.11 66.88
C ASP A 3 16.55 -4.26 66.69
N ILE A 4 15.70 -4.54 67.66
CA ILE A 4 14.66 -5.60 67.58
C ILE A 4 13.48 -5.12 66.74
N GLU A 5 13.12 -3.85 66.80
CA GLU A 5 12.07 -3.25 66.00
C GLU A 5 12.42 -3.16 64.52
N VAL A 6 13.64 -2.73 64.20
CA VAL A 6 14.21 -2.67 62.84
C VAL A 6 14.29 -4.06 62.22
N THR A 7 14.69 -5.08 62.99
CA THR A 7 14.75 -6.47 62.51
C THR A 7 13.36 -7.04 62.26
N LYS A 8 12.36 -6.71 63.07
CA LYS A 8 10.97 -7.11 62.84
C LYS A 8 10.38 -6.48 61.53
N VAL A 9 10.54 -5.17 61.37
CA VAL A 9 10.05 -4.45 60.22
C VAL A 9 10.70 -4.95 58.91
N THR A 10 12.00 -5.26 58.93
CA THR A 10 12.69 -5.84 57.76
C THR A 10 12.27 -7.27 57.46
N THR A 11 11.93 -8.07 58.48
CA THR A 11 11.47 -9.43 58.30
C THR A 11 10.02 -9.44 57.75
N ASP A 12 9.16 -8.59 58.30
CA ASP A 12 7.76 -8.44 57.85
C ASP A 12 7.72 -7.90 56.39
N ALA A 13 8.58 -6.93 56.05
CA ALA A 13 8.69 -6.43 54.69
C ALA A 13 9.15 -7.50 53.68
N ARG A 14 10.14 -8.35 54.07
CA ARG A 14 10.58 -9.48 53.24
C ARG A 14 9.50 -10.55 53.04
N THR A 15 8.76 -10.86 54.10
CA THR A 15 7.68 -11.84 54.04
C THR A 15 6.56 -11.34 53.15
N GLN A 16 6.20 -10.07 53.28
CA GLN A 16 5.17 -9.45 52.46
C GLN A 16 5.59 -9.39 50.99
N GLN A 17 6.85 -9.06 50.72
CA GLN A 17 7.39 -9.05 49.35
C GLN A 17 7.41 -10.46 48.74
N GLN A 18 7.66 -11.49 49.52
CA GLN A 18 7.67 -12.88 49.08
C GLN A 18 6.24 -13.41 48.81
N GLU A 19 5.28 -13.00 49.62
CA GLU A 19 3.85 -13.30 49.41
C GLU A 19 3.32 -12.61 48.14
N ASP A 20 3.69 -11.37 47.88
CA ASP A 20 3.31 -10.63 46.71
C ASP A 20 3.92 -11.24 45.45
N TYR A 21 5.19 -11.69 45.48
CA TYR A 21 5.78 -12.44 44.37
C TYR A 21 5.08 -13.77 44.13
N GLN A 22 4.72 -14.51 45.17
CA GLN A 22 3.98 -15.77 45.00
C GLN A 22 2.57 -15.54 44.46
N LYS A 23 1.87 -14.50 44.85
CA LYS A 23 0.57 -14.13 44.30
C LYS A 23 0.68 -13.78 42.84
N LEU A 24 1.65 -12.94 42.47
CA LEU A 24 1.90 -12.55 41.08
C LEU A 24 2.24 -13.76 40.19
N TYR A 25 3.07 -14.66 40.70
CA TYR A 25 3.43 -15.88 39.97
C TYR A 25 2.22 -16.80 39.77
N LYS A 26 1.41 -16.95 40.80
CA LYS A 26 0.19 -17.76 40.76
C LYS A 26 -0.84 -17.14 39.81
N GLU A 27 -0.98 -15.83 39.81
CA GLU A 27 -1.87 -15.10 38.90
C GLU A 27 -1.43 -15.26 37.43
N GLN A 28 -0.14 -15.13 37.15
CA GLN A 28 0.42 -15.36 35.82
C GLN A 28 0.23 -16.83 35.35
N ALA A 29 0.40 -17.80 36.23
CA ALA A 29 0.18 -19.21 35.90
C ALA A 29 -1.29 -19.50 35.61
N LEU A 30 -2.19 -18.93 36.40
CA LEU A 30 -3.63 -19.06 36.18
C LEU A 30 -4.06 -18.39 34.89
N GLN A 31 -3.51 -17.20 34.58
CA GLN A 31 -3.80 -16.51 33.33
C GLN A 31 -3.38 -17.34 32.11
N LYS A 32 -2.17 -17.92 32.14
CA LYS A 32 -1.72 -18.81 31.07
C LYS A 32 -2.62 -20.05 30.90
N GLN A 33 -3.13 -20.58 32.00
CA GLN A 33 -4.04 -21.73 31.98
C GLN A 33 -5.40 -21.36 31.39
N ILE A 34 -5.92 -20.19 31.73
CA ILE A 34 -7.15 -19.65 31.16
C ILE A 34 -6.99 -19.42 29.66
N ASP A 35 -5.90 -18.80 29.23
CA ASP A 35 -5.62 -18.55 27.82
C ASP A 35 -5.51 -19.85 27.01
N TYR A 36 -4.86 -20.87 27.58
CA TYR A 36 -4.76 -22.20 26.97
C TYR A 36 -6.13 -22.88 26.80
N LEU A 37 -6.90 -22.91 27.87
CA LEU A 37 -8.25 -23.53 27.85
C LEU A 37 -9.21 -22.78 26.93
N GLN A 38 -9.09 -21.46 26.87
CA GLN A 38 -9.88 -20.59 25.99
C GLN A 38 -9.53 -20.85 24.52
N LYS A 39 -8.26 -21.06 24.22
CA LYS A 39 -7.79 -21.44 22.87
C LYS A 39 -8.31 -22.80 22.43
N GLU A 40 -8.27 -23.79 23.30
CA GLU A 40 -8.88 -25.12 23.02
C GLU A 40 -10.39 -25.00 22.78
N LEU A 41 -11.09 -24.18 23.57
CA LEU A 41 -12.53 -23.97 23.42
C LEU A 41 -12.88 -23.30 22.11
N ASP A 42 -12.07 -22.30 21.69
CA ASP A 42 -12.22 -21.59 20.42
C ASP A 42 -11.99 -22.53 19.23
N GLU A 43 -11.02 -23.42 19.34
CA GLU A 43 -10.75 -24.45 18.31
C GLU A 43 -11.87 -25.49 18.19
N MET A 44 -12.50 -25.84 19.32
CA MET A 44 -13.63 -26.79 19.34
C MET A 44 -14.93 -26.18 18.81
N HIS A 45 -15.12 -24.88 18.96
CA HIS A 45 -16.35 -24.15 18.61
C HIS A 45 -16.10 -22.84 17.88
N PRO A 46 -15.54 -22.87 16.64
CA PRO A 46 -15.21 -21.64 15.90
C PRO A 46 -16.43 -20.73 15.68
N GLU A 47 -17.63 -21.30 15.61
CA GLU A 47 -18.89 -20.58 15.40
C GLU A 47 -19.36 -19.76 16.61
N LYS A 48 -18.82 -20.04 17.81
CA LYS A 48 -19.20 -19.37 19.06
C LYS A 48 -18.22 -18.29 19.50
N VAL A 49 -17.14 -18.09 18.74
CA VAL A 49 -16.12 -17.07 19.07
C VAL A 49 -16.73 -15.68 18.94
N SER A 50 -16.72 -14.92 20.03
CA SER A 50 -17.20 -13.54 20.02
C SER A 50 -16.32 -12.65 19.13
N ASP A 51 -16.87 -11.57 18.58
CA ASP A 51 -16.11 -10.64 17.75
C ASP A 51 -14.95 -10.00 18.50
N LEU A 52 -15.12 -9.73 19.79
CA LEU A 52 -14.03 -9.22 20.65
C LEU A 52 -12.89 -10.24 20.79
N ARG A 53 -13.22 -11.51 20.92
CA ARG A 53 -12.22 -12.58 20.98
C ARG A 53 -11.50 -12.75 19.64
N LYS A 54 -12.20 -12.61 18.52
CA LYS A 54 -11.59 -12.59 17.19
C LYS A 54 -10.55 -11.48 17.06
N PHE A 55 -10.84 -10.29 17.59
CA PHE A 55 -9.87 -9.20 17.61
C PHE A 55 -8.65 -9.48 18.49
N GLU A 56 -8.84 -10.10 19.65
CA GLU A 56 -7.69 -10.55 20.47
C GLU A 56 -6.74 -11.45 19.68
N LEU A 57 -7.28 -12.48 19.04
CA LEU A 57 -6.51 -13.41 18.23
C LEU A 57 -5.83 -12.68 17.04
N ARG A 58 -6.55 -11.82 16.37
CA ARG A 58 -5.99 -11.04 15.24
C ARG A 58 -4.86 -10.12 15.69
N ILE A 59 -4.95 -9.49 16.86
CA ILE A 59 -3.86 -8.65 17.41
C ILE A 59 -2.64 -9.49 17.74
N GLU A 60 -2.81 -10.67 18.31
CA GLU A 60 -1.68 -11.57 18.62
C GLU A 60 -0.98 -12.08 17.36
N GLU A 61 -1.75 -12.44 16.34
CA GLU A 61 -1.26 -13.05 15.10
C GLU A 61 -0.72 -12.03 14.08
N ALA A 62 -1.14 -10.77 14.16
CA ALA A 62 -0.84 -9.76 13.16
C ALA A 62 0.66 -9.40 13.03
N GLY A 63 1.44 -9.61 14.08
CA GLY A 63 2.86 -9.25 14.09
C GLY A 63 3.09 -7.74 14.15
N MET A 64 2.19 -7.00 14.78
CA MET A 64 2.27 -5.55 14.94
C MET A 64 3.54 -5.13 15.71
N ASN A 65 4.03 -3.93 15.44
CA ASN A 65 5.04 -3.32 16.30
C ASN A 65 4.48 -3.03 17.70
N GLU A 66 5.37 -2.81 18.67
CA GLU A 66 5.03 -2.57 20.07
C GLU A 66 4.00 -1.44 20.26
N THR A 67 4.16 -0.34 19.56
CA THR A 67 3.27 0.83 19.66
C THR A 67 1.88 0.51 19.12
N ALA A 68 1.80 -0.14 17.98
CA ALA A 68 0.53 -0.54 17.37
C ALA A 68 -0.20 -1.59 18.22
N LYS A 69 0.52 -2.56 18.77
CA LYS A 69 -0.03 -3.60 19.65
C LYS A 69 -0.60 -3.00 20.94
N LYS A 70 0.11 -2.06 21.55
CA LYS A 70 -0.36 -1.35 22.76
C LYS A 70 -1.64 -0.57 22.47
N GLU A 71 -1.68 0.18 21.37
CA GLU A 71 -2.85 0.96 20.98
C GLU A 71 -4.06 0.05 20.65
N ALA A 72 -3.85 -1.01 19.89
CA ALA A 72 -4.90 -1.98 19.57
C ALA A 72 -5.47 -2.64 20.84
N THR A 73 -4.61 -3.04 21.77
CA THR A 73 -5.02 -3.64 23.04
C THR A 73 -5.81 -2.65 23.90
N LYS A 74 -5.38 -1.39 23.95
CA LYS A 74 -6.08 -0.31 24.66
C LYS A 74 -7.49 -0.10 24.10
N ILE A 75 -7.63 -0.03 22.78
CA ILE A 75 -8.94 0.13 22.12
C ILE A 75 -9.84 -1.08 22.36
N LEU A 76 -9.29 -2.28 22.27
CA LEU A 76 -10.05 -3.51 22.55
C LEU A 76 -10.57 -3.55 24.00
N ASN A 77 -9.73 -3.19 24.97
CA ASN A 77 -10.14 -3.11 26.37
C ASN A 77 -11.23 -2.06 26.58
N ARG A 78 -11.15 -0.94 25.87
CA ARG A 78 -12.21 0.07 25.89
C ARG A 78 -13.54 -0.47 25.38
N LEU A 79 -13.52 -1.19 24.25
CA LEU A 79 -14.71 -1.87 23.72
C LEU A 79 -15.29 -2.90 24.69
N LYS A 80 -14.44 -3.67 25.41
CA LYS A 80 -14.89 -4.64 26.40
C LYS A 80 -15.60 -3.98 27.59
N ASN A 81 -15.10 -2.82 28.03
CA ASN A 81 -15.59 -2.13 29.22
C ASN A 81 -16.82 -1.26 28.93
N GLU A 82 -16.87 -0.59 27.79
CA GLU A 82 -17.94 0.35 27.43
C GLU A 82 -19.10 -0.33 26.70
N GLY A 83 -18.95 -1.60 26.32
CA GLY A 83 -19.94 -2.36 25.56
C GLY A 83 -19.85 -2.16 24.06
N THR A 84 -20.54 -3.02 23.32
CA THR A 84 -20.49 -3.08 21.85
C THR A 84 -21.60 -2.29 21.15
N ASN A 85 -22.43 -1.58 21.90
CA ASN A 85 -23.58 -0.86 21.38
C ASN A 85 -23.33 0.65 21.36
N GLY A 86 -23.59 1.27 20.21
CA GLY A 86 -23.53 2.71 20.04
C GLY A 86 -22.60 3.15 18.90
N GLN A 87 -22.68 4.43 18.57
CA GLN A 87 -21.90 5.02 17.47
C GLN A 87 -20.39 5.01 17.76
N GLU A 88 -20.00 5.23 19.00
CA GLU A 88 -18.61 5.22 19.42
C GLU A 88 -18.01 3.81 19.32
N ALA A 89 -18.75 2.79 19.72
CA ALA A 89 -18.35 1.40 19.59
C ALA A 89 -18.11 1.02 18.12
N GLY A 90 -18.97 1.47 17.20
CA GLY A 90 -18.79 1.28 15.77
C GLY A 90 -17.47 1.87 15.25
N MET A 91 -17.13 3.09 15.67
CA MET A 91 -15.87 3.74 15.28
C MET A 91 -14.63 3.00 15.81
N LEU A 92 -14.67 2.48 17.03
CA LEU A 92 -13.59 1.69 17.62
C LEU A 92 -13.46 0.34 16.92
N TYR A 93 -14.56 -0.25 16.54
CA TYR A 93 -14.63 -1.51 15.79
C TYR A 93 -13.98 -1.37 14.41
N ASP A 94 -14.36 -0.34 13.66
CA ASP A 94 -13.79 -0.03 12.33
C ASP A 94 -12.28 0.22 12.42
N TYR A 95 -11.84 0.91 13.47
CA TYR A 95 -10.42 1.14 13.71
C TYR A 95 -9.64 -0.16 13.95
N LEU A 96 -10.14 -1.03 14.82
CA LEU A 96 -9.51 -2.33 15.09
C LEU A 96 -9.53 -3.22 13.86
N ASP A 97 -10.59 -3.22 13.09
CA ASP A 97 -10.70 -3.98 11.86
C ASP A 97 -9.67 -3.52 10.84
N PHE A 98 -9.54 -2.20 10.66
CA PHE A 98 -8.51 -1.62 9.80
C PHE A 98 -7.09 -1.98 10.27
N LEU A 99 -6.78 -1.74 11.54
CA LEU A 99 -5.44 -1.93 12.09
C LEU A 99 -5.00 -3.41 12.05
N THR A 100 -5.90 -4.31 12.38
CA THR A 100 -5.64 -5.76 12.36
C THR A 100 -5.69 -6.35 10.94
N GLY A 101 -6.33 -5.66 10.00
CA GLY A 101 -6.38 -6.03 8.59
C GLY A 101 -5.13 -5.68 7.80
N LEU A 102 -4.24 -4.83 8.35
CA LEU A 102 -2.96 -4.52 7.75
C LEU A 102 -1.99 -5.71 7.87
N SER A 103 -1.14 -5.89 6.87
CA SER A 103 0.00 -6.79 6.97
C SER A 103 1.16 -6.10 7.67
N TRP A 104 1.46 -6.52 8.89
CA TRP A 104 2.57 -5.99 9.70
C TRP A 104 3.85 -6.80 9.56
N LYS A 105 3.73 -8.05 9.11
CA LYS A 105 4.88 -8.93 8.89
C LYS A 105 5.58 -8.52 7.61
N LYS A 106 6.92 -8.49 7.69
CA LYS A 106 7.75 -8.26 6.51
C LYS A 106 7.74 -9.50 5.62
N GLU A 107 7.52 -9.29 4.32
CA GLU A 107 7.64 -10.32 3.32
C GLU A 107 9.12 -10.62 3.05
N GLU A 108 9.46 -11.89 2.86
CA GLU A 108 10.80 -12.27 2.42
C GLU A 108 11.05 -11.77 1.00
N GLN A 109 12.17 -11.10 0.81
CA GLN A 109 12.60 -10.71 -0.53
C GLN A 109 13.19 -11.93 -1.24
N LYS A 110 12.47 -12.39 -2.25
CA LYS A 110 12.98 -13.42 -3.17
C LYS A 110 13.85 -12.77 -4.23
N GLU A 111 14.92 -13.45 -4.61
CA GLU A 111 15.71 -13.05 -5.76
C GLU A 111 14.85 -13.11 -7.02
N ILE A 112 14.93 -12.05 -7.83
CA ILE A 112 14.12 -11.89 -9.02
C ILE A 112 15.00 -12.21 -10.22
N ASP A 113 14.54 -13.11 -11.08
CA ASP A 113 15.17 -13.40 -12.35
C ASP A 113 15.04 -12.19 -13.30
N LEU A 114 16.17 -11.62 -13.67
CA LEU A 114 16.22 -10.42 -14.53
C LEU A 114 15.75 -10.72 -15.95
N ASP A 115 16.04 -11.89 -16.48
CA ASP A 115 15.65 -12.29 -17.84
C ASP A 115 14.12 -12.50 -17.91
N GLU A 116 13.56 -13.14 -16.91
CA GLU A 116 12.09 -13.29 -16.77
C GLU A 116 11.40 -11.93 -16.61
N ALA A 117 11.97 -11.03 -15.80
CA ALA A 117 11.45 -9.68 -15.61
C ALA A 117 11.47 -8.87 -16.91
N GLU A 118 12.56 -8.92 -17.68
CA GLU A 118 12.67 -8.26 -18.96
C GLU A 118 11.67 -8.81 -19.98
N LYS A 119 11.48 -10.13 -19.99
CA LYS A 119 10.48 -10.80 -20.83
C LYS A 119 9.08 -10.30 -20.52
N ILE A 120 8.67 -10.27 -19.25
CA ILE A 120 7.34 -9.80 -18.83
C ILE A 120 7.12 -8.34 -19.26
N LEU A 121 8.09 -7.46 -19.03
CA LEU A 121 8.01 -6.06 -19.45
C LEU A 121 7.89 -5.91 -20.96
N SER A 122 8.56 -6.75 -21.73
CA SER A 122 8.57 -6.72 -23.20
C SER A 122 7.29 -7.31 -23.81
N GLU A 123 6.69 -8.31 -23.15
CA GLU A 123 5.39 -8.87 -23.57
C GLU A 123 4.23 -7.90 -23.36
N ASP A 124 4.25 -7.16 -22.25
CA ASP A 124 3.16 -6.26 -21.86
C ASP A 124 3.25 -4.87 -22.55
N HIS A 125 4.46 -4.43 -22.90
CA HIS A 125 4.71 -3.10 -23.46
C HIS A 125 5.63 -3.15 -24.66
N PHE A 126 5.15 -2.57 -25.77
CA PHE A 126 5.97 -2.37 -26.95
C PHE A 126 6.86 -1.11 -26.79
N GLY A 127 8.12 -1.20 -27.22
CA GLY A 127 9.05 -0.09 -27.15
C GLY A 127 9.50 0.21 -25.71
N LEU A 128 9.51 1.49 -25.32
CA LEU A 128 9.87 1.98 -23.99
C LEU A 128 11.24 1.47 -23.49
N LYS A 129 12.23 1.38 -24.40
CA LYS A 129 13.52 0.75 -24.14
C LYS A 129 14.22 1.33 -22.91
N LYS A 130 14.31 2.67 -22.81
CA LYS A 130 14.95 3.34 -21.66
C LYS A 130 14.25 3.05 -20.33
N VAL A 131 12.92 2.98 -20.34
CA VAL A 131 12.12 2.65 -19.15
C VAL A 131 12.41 1.24 -18.69
N LYS A 132 12.40 0.28 -19.62
CA LYS A 132 12.68 -1.13 -19.33
C LYS A 132 14.10 -1.33 -18.80
N GLU A 133 15.08 -0.76 -19.47
CA GLU A 133 16.50 -0.79 -19.04
C GLU A 133 16.65 -0.25 -17.61
N ARG A 134 16.01 0.88 -17.32
CA ARG A 134 16.06 1.47 -15.97
C ARG A 134 15.40 0.60 -14.93
N MET A 135 14.27 -0.02 -15.26
CA MET A 135 13.60 -0.95 -14.35
C MET A 135 14.42 -2.20 -14.07
N ILE A 136 15.05 -2.78 -15.08
CA ILE A 136 15.95 -3.94 -14.90
C ILE A 136 17.16 -3.57 -14.02
N GLN A 137 17.74 -2.39 -14.20
CA GLN A 137 18.80 -1.90 -13.32
C GLN A 137 18.34 -1.76 -11.87
N GLN A 138 17.13 -1.22 -11.66
CA GLN A 138 16.54 -1.09 -10.33
C GLN A 138 16.33 -2.45 -9.67
N ILE A 139 15.79 -3.42 -10.40
CA ILE A 139 15.60 -4.79 -9.91
C ILE A 139 16.94 -5.45 -9.56
N ALA A 140 17.97 -5.26 -10.39
CA ALA A 140 19.31 -5.76 -10.11
C ALA A 140 19.89 -5.19 -8.80
N VAL A 141 19.71 -3.89 -8.57
CA VAL A 141 20.13 -3.24 -7.30
C VAL A 141 19.35 -3.80 -6.11
N MET A 142 18.06 -4.04 -6.25
CA MET A 142 17.24 -4.66 -5.20
C MET A 142 17.72 -6.07 -4.86
N ASN A 143 18.05 -6.89 -5.86
CA ASN A 143 18.60 -8.23 -5.66
C ASN A 143 19.93 -8.19 -4.89
N LEU A 144 20.84 -7.25 -5.24
CA LEU A 144 22.14 -7.11 -4.60
C LEU A 144 22.03 -6.67 -3.14
N LYS A 145 21.17 -5.71 -2.85
CA LYS A 145 21.03 -5.13 -1.51
C LYS A 145 20.11 -5.93 -0.59
N LYS A 146 19.33 -6.84 -1.13
CA LYS A 146 18.25 -7.56 -0.43
C LYS A 146 17.30 -6.62 0.34
N GLN A 147 17.20 -5.39 -0.11
CA GLN A 147 16.34 -4.35 0.46
C GLN A 147 15.73 -3.52 -0.66
N GLN A 148 14.54 -2.98 -0.42
CA GLN A 148 13.97 -1.95 -1.25
C GLN A 148 14.89 -0.71 -1.15
N SER A 149 15.73 -0.53 -2.11
CA SER A 149 16.67 0.59 -2.13
C SER A 149 16.70 1.16 -3.53
N GLY A 150 16.51 2.42 -3.63
CA GLY A 150 16.57 3.10 -4.90
C GLY A 150 15.86 4.44 -4.89
N SER A 151 16.10 5.18 -5.94
CA SER A 151 15.41 6.44 -6.21
C SER A 151 13.92 6.19 -6.44
N ILE A 152 13.10 7.12 -6.02
CA ILE A 152 11.69 7.14 -6.35
C ILE A 152 11.58 7.42 -7.84
N LEU A 153 10.94 6.53 -8.58
CA LEU A 153 10.81 6.68 -10.02
C LEU A 153 9.61 7.57 -10.36
N LEU A 154 9.85 8.59 -11.17
CA LEU A 154 8.82 9.47 -11.70
C LEU A 154 8.73 9.34 -13.21
N PHE A 155 7.64 8.77 -13.71
CA PHE A 155 7.35 8.65 -15.13
C PHE A 155 6.58 9.89 -15.62
N VAL A 156 7.20 10.65 -16.51
CA VAL A 156 6.64 11.90 -17.04
C VAL A 156 6.42 11.80 -18.53
N GLY A 157 5.26 12.24 -18.98
CA GLY A 157 4.93 12.30 -20.40
C GLY A 157 3.45 12.53 -20.66
N ALA A 158 3.09 12.67 -21.93
CA ALA A 158 1.74 12.92 -22.35
C ALA A 158 0.76 11.84 -21.88
N PRO A 159 -0.54 12.16 -21.73
CA PRO A 159 -1.57 11.18 -21.41
C PRO A 159 -1.61 10.05 -22.44
N GLY A 160 -1.84 8.82 -21.98
CA GLY A 160 -2.00 7.66 -22.86
C GLY A 160 -0.71 7.04 -23.39
N THR A 161 0.45 7.39 -22.83
CA THR A 161 1.76 6.81 -23.19
C THR A 161 2.14 5.57 -22.37
N GLY A 162 1.25 5.07 -21.51
CA GLY A 162 1.47 3.83 -20.77
C GLY A 162 2.11 3.98 -19.40
N LYS A 163 2.26 5.20 -18.88
CA LYS A 163 2.89 5.46 -17.57
C LYS A 163 2.27 4.68 -16.41
N THR A 164 0.96 4.61 -16.34
CA THR A 164 0.26 3.90 -15.25
C THR A 164 0.28 2.40 -15.47
N SER A 165 0.15 1.93 -16.71
CA SER A 165 0.10 0.50 -17.02
C SER A 165 1.43 -0.21 -16.82
N ILE A 166 2.57 0.48 -16.97
CA ILE A 166 3.89 -0.11 -16.73
C ILE A 166 4.06 -0.52 -15.26
N GLY A 167 3.46 0.21 -14.32
CA GLY A 167 3.48 -0.13 -12.90
C GLY A 167 2.90 -1.51 -12.60
N LYS A 168 1.83 -1.88 -13.29
CA LYS A 168 1.23 -3.21 -13.19
C LYS A 168 2.16 -4.31 -13.71
N SER A 169 2.83 -4.06 -14.82
CA SER A 169 3.81 -5.00 -15.39
C SER A 169 5.05 -5.13 -14.52
N ILE A 170 5.49 -4.03 -13.89
CA ILE A 170 6.57 -4.05 -12.90
C ILE A 170 6.19 -4.92 -11.71
N ALA A 171 4.99 -4.75 -11.17
CA ALA A 171 4.51 -5.58 -10.06
C ALA A 171 4.49 -7.06 -10.44
N LYS A 172 4.03 -7.40 -11.63
CA LYS A 172 4.04 -8.76 -12.17
C LYS A 172 5.47 -9.31 -12.30
N ALA A 173 6.40 -8.51 -12.83
CA ALA A 173 7.81 -8.90 -12.97
C ALA A 173 8.49 -9.14 -11.61
N LEU A 174 8.11 -8.40 -10.58
CA LEU A 174 8.61 -8.54 -9.22
C LEU A 174 7.89 -9.64 -8.41
N GLY A 175 6.80 -10.20 -8.92
CA GLY A 175 5.93 -11.10 -8.17
C GLY A 175 5.24 -10.44 -6.98
N ARG A 176 5.00 -9.12 -7.05
CA ARG A 176 4.39 -8.31 -5.98
C ARG A 176 2.97 -7.92 -6.31
N LYS A 177 2.22 -7.59 -5.27
CA LYS A 177 0.88 -7.00 -5.42
C LYS A 177 0.97 -5.58 -5.97
N TYR A 178 -0.03 -5.20 -6.76
CA TYR A 178 -0.15 -3.89 -7.38
C TYR A 178 -1.25 -3.07 -6.73
N VAL A 179 -0.94 -1.83 -6.40
CA VAL A 179 -1.91 -0.84 -5.89
C VAL A 179 -1.75 0.46 -6.66
N ARG A 180 -2.86 1.02 -7.07
CA ARG A 180 -2.90 2.34 -7.70
C ARG A 180 -3.59 3.33 -6.76
N VAL A 181 -2.93 4.44 -6.49
CA VAL A 181 -3.48 5.56 -5.73
C VAL A 181 -3.49 6.79 -6.62
N SER A 182 -4.68 7.29 -6.96
CA SER A 182 -4.80 8.52 -7.73
C SER A 182 -4.66 9.72 -6.81
N LEU A 183 -3.72 10.62 -7.12
CA LEU A 183 -3.51 11.88 -6.41
C LEU A 183 -4.12 13.08 -7.15
N GLY A 184 -4.69 12.84 -8.34
CA GLY A 184 -5.43 13.86 -9.08
C GLY A 184 -6.63 14.35 -8.29
N GLY A 185 -6.70 15.66 -8.06
CA GLY A 185 -7.78 16.28 -7.29
C GLY A 185 -7.63 16.26 -5.77
N VAL A 186 -6.53 15.74 -5.24
CA VAL A 186 -6.19 15.84 -3.81
C VAL A 186 -5.90 17.30 -3.48
N ARG A 187 -6.61 17.83 -2.50
CA ARG A 187 -6.48 19.22 -2.03
C ARG A 187 -6.17 19.32 -0.55
N ASP A 188 -6.51 18.27 0.21
CA ASP A 188 -6.35 18.22 1.65
C ASP A 188 -5.21 17.24 2.01
N GLU A 189 -4.37 17.65 2.93
CA GLU A 189 -3.34 16.79 3.51
C GLU A 189 -3.94 15.51 4.13
N ALA A 190 -5.14 15.61 4.67
CA ALA A 190 -5.87 14.48 5.24
C ALA A 190 -6.21 13.39 4.21
N ASP A 191 -6.29 13.70 2.92
CA ASP A 191 -6.44 12.69 1.87
C ASP A 191 -5.23 11.73 1.82
N ILE A 192 -4.03 12.21 2.19
CA ILE A 192 -2.81 11.41 2.24
C ILE A 192 -2.55 10.82 3.62
N ARG A 193 -2.67 11.64 4.66
CA ARG A 193 -2.35 11.29 6.05
C ARG A 193 -3.51 10.75 6.87
N GLY A 194 -4.75 10.81 6.36
CA GLY A 194 -5.95 10.44 7.10
C GLY A 194 -6.45 11.51 8.05
N HIS A 195 -7.65 11.31 8.57
CA HIS A 195 -8.33 12.18 9.52
C HIS A 195 -8.13 11.65 10.94
N ARG A 196 -7.96 12.55 11.91
CA ARG A 196 -7.92 12.13 13.32
C ARG A 196 -9.24 11.48 13.73
N ARG A 197 -9.17 10.38 14.47
CA ARG A 197 -10.35 9.59 14.90
C ARG A 197 -11.40 10.36 15.73
N THR A 198 -11.03 11.53 16.25
CA THR A 198 -11.93 12.42 16.99
C THR A 198 -12.99 13.07 16.12
N TYR A 199 -12.83 13.03 14.81
CA TYR A 199 -13.79 13.57 13.85
C TYR A 199 -14.78 12.50 13.42
N LEU A 200 -16.05 12.89 13.32
CA LEU A 200 -17.09 12.03 12.77
C LEU A 200 -16.78 11.73 11.30
N GLY A 201 -16.85 10.46 10.93
CA GLY A 201 -16.49 10.03 9.56
C GLY A 201 -14.99 10.00 9.27
N ALA A 202 -14.15 9.98 10.31
CA ALA A 202 -12.71 9.84 10.15
C ALA A 202 -12.34 8.56 9.38
N MET A 203 -11.41 8.69 8.44
CA MET A 203 -10.93 7.61 7.59
C MET A 203 -9.40 7.64 7.51
N PRO A 204 -8.75 6.47 7.25
CA PRO A 204 -7.34 6.45 6.92
C PRO A 204 -7.07 7.21 5.62
N GLY A 205 -5.83 7.67 5.45
CA GLY A 205 -5.38 8.28 4.22
C GLY A 205 -5.29 7.26 3.08
N ARG A 206 -5.22 7.77 1.86
CA ARG A 206 -5.17 6.95 0.64
C ARG A 206 -3.97 5.99 0.60
N ILE A 207 -2.85 6.36 1.21
CA ILE A 207 -1.65 5.51 1.24
C ILE A 207 -1.93 4.27 2.09
N MET A 208 -2.37 4.44 3.33
CA MET A 208 -2.62 3.31 4.23
C MET A 208 -3.84 2.49 3.81
N ASP A 209 -4.86 3.11 3.23
CA ASP A 209 -5.97 2.41 2.60
C ASP A 209 -5.49 1.52 1.44
N GLY A 210 -4.55 2.02 0.63
CA GLY A 210 -3.91 1.24 -0.43
C GLY A 210 -3.10 0.06 0.11
N ILE A 211 -2.35 0.24 1.20
CA ILE A 211 -1.61 -0.84 1.86
C ILE A 211 -2.56 -1.93 2.36
N GLN A 212 -3.64 -1.55 3.03
CA GLN A 212 -4.64 -2.50 3.52
C GLN A 212 -5.25 -3.32 2.38
N LYS A 213 -5.66 -2.66 1.29
CA LYS A 213 -6.25 -3.30 0.11
C LYS A 213 -5.28 -4.26 -0.58
N SER A 214 -3.98 -4.02 -0.52
CA SER A 214 -2.97 -4.90 -1.07
C SER A 214 -2.83 -6.23 -0.31
N GLY A 215 -3.08 -6.20 0.99
CA GLY A 215 -2.91 -7.34 1.88
C GLY A 215 -1.46 -7.73 2.18
N VAL A 216 -0.49 -6.94 1.73
CA VAL A 216 0.95 -7.18 1.91
C VAL A 216 1.65 -5.90 2.39
N SER A 217 2.85 -6.05 2.96
CA SER A 217 3.68 -4.92 3.40
C SER A 217 4.62 -4.36 2.31
N ASN A 218 4.74 -5.06 1.19
CA ASN A 218 5.68 -4.74 0.11
C ASN A 218 5.02 -4.62 -1.28
N PRO A 219 3.85 -3.97 -1.43
CA PRO A 219 3.25 -3.81 -2.75
C PRO A 219 4.06 -2.88 -3.64
N VAL A 220 3.82 -2.95 -4.94
CA VAL A 220 4.16 -1.88 -5.87
C VAL A 220 3.00 -0.87 -5.86
N MET A 221 3.26 0.33 -5.38
CA MET A 221 2.26 1.39 -5.29
C MET A 221 2.52 2.45 -6.34
N VAL A 222 1.60 2.61 -7.27
CA VAL A 222 1.64 3.67 -8.27
C VAL A 222 0.86 4.88 -7.76
N LEU A 223 1.56 5.97 -7.54
CA LEU A 223 1.00 7.27 -7.18
C LEU A 223 0.79 8.07 -8.47
N ASP A 224 -0.45 8.09 -8.93
CA ASP A 224 -0.81 8.62 -10.24
C ASP A 224 -1.14 10.11 -10.15
N GLU A 225 -0.67 10.88 -11.13
CA GLU A 225 -0.93 12.31 -11.28
C GLU A 225 -0.39 13.19 -10.13
N VAL A 226 0.87 12.96 -9.73
CA VAL A 226 1.52 13.78 -8.66
C VAL A 226 1.68 15.25 -9.01
N ASP A 227 1.64 15.60 -10.29
CA ASP A 227 1.66 16.96 -10.81
C ASP A 227 0.35 17.73 -10.57
N LYS A 228 -0.70 17.03 -10.16
CA LYS A 228 -2.02 17.64 -9.88
C LYS A 228 -2.29 17.87 -8.40
N LEU A 229 -1.30 17.68 -7.54
CA LEU A 229 -1.39 18.09 -6.14
C LEU A 229 -1.48 19.61 -6.04
N SER A 230 -2.46 20.09 -5.33
CA SER A 230 -2.62 21.53 -5.08
C SER A 230 -2.44 21.84 -3.60
N SER A 231 -1.69 22.87 -3.29
CA SER A 231 -1.67 23.45 -1.95
C SER A 231 -3.01 24.12 -1.65
N SER A 232 -3.52 23.95 -0.44
CA SER A 232 -4.74 24.59 0.03
C SER A 232 -4.55 25.14 1.44
N TYR A 233 -5.54 25.89 1.92
CA TYR A 233 -5.56 26.38 3.32
C TYR A 233 -5.56 25.25 4.35
N ASN A 234 -5.89 24.02 3.97
CA ASN A 234 -6.02 22.85 4.85
C ASN A 234 -4.77 21.98 4.92
N GLY A 235 -3.61 22.51 4.58
CA GLY A 235 -2.35 21.80 4.68
C GLY A 235 -1.59 21.69 3.37
N ASP A 236 -0.47 20.96 3.42
CA ASP A 236 0.42 20.72 2.29
C ASP A 236 0.47 19.24 1.92
N PRO A 237 -0.35 18.78 0.94
CA PRO A 237 -0.32 17.41 0.47
C PRO A 237 1.04 16.97 -0.07
N ALA A 238 1.82 17.89 -0.65
CA ALA A 238 3.15 17.57 -1.17
C ALA A 238 4.15 17.27 -0.04
N ALA A 239 4.08 17.98 1.07
CA ALA A 239 4.89 17.70 2.25
C ALA A 239 4.52 16.35 2.88
N ALA A 240 3.23 16.03 2.95
CA ALA A 240 2.75 14.72 3.39
C ALA A 240 3.26 13.59 2.49
N LEU A 241 3.23 13.80 1.18
CA LEU A 241 3.74 12.83 0.21
C LEU A 241 5.25 12.64 0.32
N LEU A 242 6.00 13.70 0.61
CA LEU A 242 7.44 13.63 0.82
C LEU A 242 7.78 12.71 2.00
N GLU A 243 7.05 12.80 3.09
CA GLU A 243 7.21 11.91 4.26
C GLU A 243 6.94 10.44 3.91
N VAL A 244 5.98 10.16 3.05
CA VAL A 244 5.69 8.81 2.55
C VAL A 244 6.82 8.26 1.67
N LEU A 245 7.38 9.11 0.82
CA LEU A 245 8.35 8.71 -0.19
C LEU A 245 9.80 8.72 0.31
N ASP A 246 10.12 9.51 1.33
CA ASP A 246 11.49 9.65 1.83
C ASP A 246 11.93 8.39 2.58
N PRO A 247 12.94 7.65 2.08
CA PRO A 247 13.44 6.45 2.74
C PRO A 247 13.98 6.67 4.16
N GLU A 248 14.36 7.90 4.49
CA GLU A 248 14.83 8.25 5.84
C GLU A 248 13.69 8.41 6.86
N GLN A 249 12.47 8.62 6.39
CA GLN A 249 11.31 8.92 7.23
C GLN A 249 10.20 7.88 7.13
N ASN A 250 10.07 7.19 6.00
CA ASN A 250 8.89 6.36 5.70
C ASN A 250 8.82 5.04 6.48
N ASN A 251 9.89 4.64 7.16
CA ASN A 251 9.90 3.49 8.05
C ASN A 251 9.05 3.69 9.32
N THR A 252 8.73 4.93 9.64
CA THR A 252 7.90 5.33 10.80
C THR A 252 6.74 6.23 10.39
N PHE A 253 6.21 6.04 9.18
CA PHE A 253 5.08 6.82 8.70
C PHE A 253 3.87 6.64 9.61
N THR A 254 3.31 7.75 10.07
CA THR A 254 2.15 7.76 10.96
C THR A 254 0.96 8.42 10.29
N ASP A 255 -0.01 7.61 9.88
CA ASP A 255 -1.32 8.07 9.45
C ASP A 255 -2.09 8.60 10.66
N HIS A 256 -2.77 9.72 10.52
CA HIS A 256 -3.48 10.37 11.62
C HIS A 256 -4.68 9.55 12.13
N TYR A 257 -5.31 8.76 11.25
CA TYR A 257 -6.37 7.85 11.64
C TYR A 257 -5.81 6.68 12.48
N MET A 258 -4.73 6.08 12.04
CA MET A 258 -4.08 4.97 12.74
C MET A 258 -3.44 5.42 14.05
N ASN A 259 -2.79 6.58 14.03
CA ASN A 259 -2.02 7.15 15.15
C ASN A 259 -0.94 6.21 15.72
N VAL A 260 -0.43 5.34 14.87
CA VAL A 260 0.68 4.42 15.16
C VAL A 260 1.60 4.35 13.95
N PRO A 261 2.93 4.16 14.14
CA PRO A 261 3.85 4.10 13.02
C PRO A 261 3.68 2.81 12.22
N TYR A 262 3.80 2.93 10.91
CA TYR A 262 3.85 1.81 9.96
C TYR A 262 5.09 1.93 9.07
N ASP A 263 5.78 0.82 8.85
CA ASP A 263 6.98 0.78 8.02
C ASP A 263 6.62 0.65 6.54
N LEU A 264 6.82 1.73 5.77
CA LEU A 264 6.63 1.78 4.32
C LEU A 264 7.91 1.52 3.53
N SER A 265 9.02 1.18 4.17
CA SER A 265 10.33 1.06 3.51
C SER A 265 10.41 -0.07 2.48
N ASP A 266 9.56 -1.08 2.59
CA ASP A 266 9.52 -2.21 1.65
C ASP A 266 8.57 -1.97 0.46
N VAL A 267 7.83 -0.88 0.45
CA VAL A 267 6.94 -0.49 -0.65
C VAL A 267 7.75 0.09 -1.80
N LEU A 268 7.53 -0.40 -3.01
CA LEU A 268 8.08 0.22 -4.22
C LEU A 268 7.12 1.29 -4.71
N PHE A 269 7.51 2.56 -4.54
CA PHE A 269 6.75 3.70 -5.03
C PHE A 269 7.14 4.07 -6.45
N ILE A 270 6.14 4.18 -7.31
CA ILE A 270 6.26 4.67 -8.67
C ILE A 270 5.30 5.84 -8.83
N CYS A 271 5.82 6.99 -9.20
CA CYS A 271 5.03 8.19 -9.43
C CYS A 271 4.81 8.42 -10.92
N THR A 272 3.68 8.97 -11.29
CA THR A 272 3.38 9.41 -12.66
C THR A 272 2.97 10.88 -12.70
N ALA A 273 3.35 11.56 -13.76
CA ALA A 273 2.99 12.95 -14.02
C ALA A 273 2.85 13.20 -15.51
N ASN A 274 2.09 14.22 -15.88
CA ASN A 274 2.05 14.70 -17.27
C ASN A 274 3.10 15.79 -17.52
N SER A 275 3.43 16.58 -16.49
CA SER A 275 4.40 17.68 -16.54
C SER A 275 5.18 17.75 -15.22
N LEU A 276 6.39 18.32 -15.29
CA LEU A 276 7.22 18.59 -14.11
C LEU A 276 6.91 19.96 -13.47
N ASP A 277 6.25 20.85 -14.19
CA ASP A 277 6.19 22.28 -13.88
C ASP A 277 5.48 22.60 -12.55
N THR A 278 4.53 21.75 -12.15
CA THR A 278 3.72 21.93 -10.95
C THR A 278 4.19 21.10 -9.76
N ILE A 279 5.23 20.26 -9.94
CA ILE A 279 5.76 19.45 -8.86
C ILE A 279 6.70 20.28 -8.00
N PRO A 280 6.47 20.38 -6.68
CA PRO A 280 7.35 21.11 -5.78
C PRO A 280 8.79 20.60 -5.83
N ALA A 281 9.75 21.51 -5.81
CA ALA A 281 11.18 21.19 -5.91
C ALA A 281 11.67 20.18 -4.84
N PRO A 282 11.28 20.26 -3.56
CA PRO A 282 11.70 19.29 -2.56
C PRO A 282 11.28 17.85 -2.90
N LEU A 283 10.10 17.68 -3.48
CA LEU A 283 9.59 16.39 -3.91
C LEU A 283 10.32 15.91 -5.16
N LEU A 284 10.48 16.80 -6.15
CA LEU A 284 11.16 16.50 -7.41
C LEU A 284 12.64 16.11 -7.22
N ASN A 285 13.33 16.74 -6.28
CA ASN A 285 14.73 16.45 -5.97
C ASN A 285 14.97 15.03 -5.41
N ARG A 286 13.93 14.41 -4.88
CA ARG A 286 13.97 13.02 -4.37
C ARG A 286 13.60 11.99 -5.44
N MET A 287 13.16 12.43 -6.61
CA MET A 287 12.66 11.59 -7.70
C MET A 287 13.67 11.48 -8.83
N GLU A 288 13.76 10.31 -9.40
CA GLU A 288 14.43 10.07 -10.66
C GLU A 288 13.42 10.16 -11.79
N VAL A 289 13.61 11.15 -12.65
CA VAL A 289 12.70 11.45 -13.76
C VAL A 289 13.01 10.57 -14.96
N ILE A 290 12.01 9.80 -15.41
CA ILE A 290 12.08 9.04 -16.65
C ILE A 290 11.06 9.62 -17.62
N GLN A 291 11.56 10.17 -18.71
CA GLN A 291 10.75 10.80 -19.75
C GLN A 291 10.10 9.74 -20.65
N TYR A 292 8.78 9.79 -20.78
CA TYR A 292 8.01 9.07 -21.78
C TYR A 292 7.85 9.97 -23.00
N GLN A 293 8.51 9.64 -24.06
CA GLN A 293 8.27 10.28 -25.35
C GLN A 293 6.96 9.79 -25.95
N GLY A 294 6.33 10.62 -26.78
CA GLY A 294 5.17 10.19 -27.57
C GLY A 294 5.55 9.05 -28.52
N TYR A 295 4.58 8.28 -28.90
CA TYR A 295 4.78 7.19 -29.86
C TYR A 295 4.79 7.70 -31.30
N THR A 296 5.69 7.13 -32.10
CA THR A 296 5.67 7.28 -33.56
C THR A 296 4.45 6.56 -34.15
N PRO A 297 3.98 6.92 -35.36
CA PRO A 297 2.91 6.21 -36.03
C PRO A 297 3.15 4.70 -36.15
N ARG A 298 4.38 4.28 -36.38
CA ARG A 298 4.77 2.87 -36.45
C ARG A 298 4.62 2.17 -35.09
N GLU A 299 5.06 2.81 -34.01
CA GLU A 299 4.90 2.28 -32.67
C GLU A 299 3.40 2.18 -32.29
N LYS A 300 2.61 3.20 -32.61
CA LYS A 300 1.15 3.16 -32.41
C LYS A 300 0.49 2.01 -33.17
N PHE A 301 0.92 1.74 -34.39
CA PHE A 301 0.45 0.63 -35.19
C PHE A 301 0.74 -0.72 -34.51
N GLU A 302 1.97 -0.94 -34.07
CA GLU A 302 2.36 -2.16 -33.36
C GLU A 302 1.61 -2.33 -32.02
N ILE A 303 1.46 -1.25 -31.25
CA ILE A 303 0.72 -1.24 -30.00
C ILE A 303 -0.76 -1.58 -30.24
N ALA A 304 -1.36 -0.99 -31.26
CA ALA A 304 -2.76 -1.25 -31.62
C ALA A 304 -2.97 -2.71 -32.00
N LYS A 305 -2.11 -3.25 -32.84
CA LYS A 305 -2.21 -4.62 -33.35
C LYS A 305 -1.96 -5.67 -32.27
N ARG A 306 -0.95 -5.47 -31.43
CA ARG A 306 -0.54 -6.45 -30.40
C ARG A 306 -1.41 -6.40 -29.13
N HIS A 307 -1.85 -5.20 -28.74
CA HIS A 307 -2.47 -4.99 -27.44
C HIS A 307 -3.87 -4.39 -27.48
N LEU A 308 -4.07 -3.26 -28.19
CA LEU A 308 -5.31 -2.50 -28.09
C LEU A 308 -6.49 -3.22 -28.71
N LEU A 309 -6.34 -3.79 -29.91
CA LEU A 309 -7.41 -4.49 -30.60
C LEU A 309 -7.91 -5.68 -29.76
N LYS A 310 -7.00 -6.48 -29.21
CA LYS A 310 -7.36 -7.59 -28.32
C LYS A 310 -8.14 -7.13 -27.08
N LYS A 311 -7.71 -5.99 -26.48
CA LYS A 311 -8.42 -5.42 -25.32
C LYS A 311 -9.82 -4.90 -25.69
N SER A 312 -9.96 -4.28 -26.86
CA SER A 312 -11.24 -3.77 -27.33
C SER A 312 -12.22 -4.90 -27.64
N LEU A 313 -11.79 -5.94 -28.33
CA LEU A 313 -12.59 -7.14 -28.62
C LEU A 313 -13.04 -7.83 -27.34
N LYS A 314 -12.13 -8.07 -26.41
CA LYS A 314 -12.45 -8.67 -25.11
C LYS A 314 -13.44 -7.83 -24.31
N GLY A 315 -13.38 -6.50 -24.41
CA GLY A 315 -14.27 -5.58 -23.72
C GLY A 315 -15.73 -5.67 -24.18
N VAL A 316 -15.98 -6.11 -25.40
CA VAL A 316 -17.32 -6.32 -25.98
C VAL A 316 -17.70 -7.80 -26.14
N GLY A 317 -16.85 -8.71 -25.66
CA GLY A 317 -17.13 -10.16 -25.75
C GLY A 317 -16.89 -10.79 -27.10
N LEU A 318 -16.22 -10.10 -28.02
CA LEU A 318 -15.88 -10.60 -29.34
C LEU A 318 -14.56 -11.38 -29.35
N GLN A 319 -14.46 -12.34 -30.28
CA GLN A 319 -13.24 -13.07 -30.57
C GLN A 319 -12.48 -12.43 -31.75
N ALA A 320 -11.21 -12.80 -31.90
CA ALA A 320 -10.35 -12.23 -32.95
C ALA A 320 -10.89 -12.50 -34.37
N GLU A 321 -11.61 -13.60 -34.54
CA GLU A 321 -12.18 -14.00 -35.81
C GLU A 321 -13.44 -13.19 -36.22
N ASN A 322 -14.01 -12.46 -35.28
CA ASN A 322 -15.26 -11.69 -35.54
C ASN A 322 -14.99 -10.33 -36.20
N VAL A 323 -13.76 -9.83 -36.14
CA VAL A 323 -13.39 -8.52 -36.68
C VAL A 323 -12.11 -8.63 -37.46
N GLU A 324 -12.14 -8.33 -38.73
CA GLU A 324 -10.97 -8.18 -39.59
C GLU A 324 -10.65 -6.69 -39.75
N LEU A 325 -9.54 -6.25 -39.21
CA LEU A 325 -9.02 -4.89 -39.36
C LEU A 325 -7.78 -4.95 -40.24
N THR A 326 -7.86 -4.39 -41.45
CA THR A 326 -6.72 -4.34 -42.35
C THR A 326 -5.67 -3.37 -41.88
N ASP A 327 -4.40 -3.62 -42.23
CA ASP A 327 -3.27 -2.76 -41.85
C ASP A 327 -3.47 -1.33 -42.39
N GLU A 328 -3.96 -1.16 -43.59
CA GLU A 328 -4.27 0.13 -44.22
C GLU A 328 -5.34 0.91 -43.45
N ALA A 329 -6.41 0.23 -43.02
CA ALA A 329 -7.46 0.85 -42.21
C ALA A 329 -6.91 1.32 -40.84
N LEU A 330 -6.04 0.56 -40.21
CA LEU A 330 -5.39 0.92 -38.95
C LEU A 330 -4.44 2.08 -39.14
N GLU A 331 -3.62 2.09 -40.18
CA GLU A 331 -2.73 3.21 -40.52
C GLU A 331 -3.51 4.51 -40.74
N LYS A 332 -4.61 4.43 -41.49
CA LYS A 332 -5.51 5.56 -41.72
C LYS A 332 -6.17 6.05 -40.42
N MET A 333 -6.54 5.15 -39.53
CA MET A 333 -7.09 5.52 -38.23
C MET A 333 -6.04 6.29 -37.40
N ILE A 334 -4.78 5.90 -37.44
CA ILE A 334 -3.66 6.55 -36.73
C ILE A 334 -3.38 7.93 -37.31
N SER A 335 -3.29 8.05 -38.65
CA SER A 335 -2.92 9.28 -39.34
C SER A 335 -3.99 10.35 -39.32
N ASP A 336 -5.25 9.93 -39.59
CA ASP A 336 -6.35 10.86 -39.91
C ASP A 336 -7.28 11.12 -38.74
N TYR A 337 -7.41 10.17 -37.81
CA TYR A 337 -8.45 10.22 -36.78
C TYR A 337 -7.89 10.37 -35.35
N THR A 338 -6.58 10.19 -35.14
CA THR A 338 -5.96 10.30 -33.82
C THR A 338 -4.64 11.06 -33.85
N ARG A 339 -4.70 12.37 -33.70
CA ARG A 339 -3.50 13.23 -33.57
C ARG A 339 -3.18 13.44 -32.10
N GLU A 340 -2.48 12.50 -31.52
CA GLU A 340 -2.09 12.50 -30.09
C GLU A 340 -0.70 11.93 -29.90
N ALA A 341 -0.05 12.27 -28.80
CA ALA A 341 1.26 11.71 -28.45
C ALA A 341 1.16 10.24 -27.99
N GLY A 342 0.10 9.89 -27.28
CA GLY A 342 -0.20 8.54 -26.81
C GLY A 342 -1.12 7.74 -27.72
N VAL A 343 -1.83 6.77 -27.13
CA VAL A 343 -2.73 5.86 -27.83
C VAL A 343 -4.15 5.81 -27.20
N ARG A 344 -4.49 6.78 -26.35
CA ARG A 344 -5.80 6.80 -25.67
C ARG A 344 -6.95 7.04 -26.65
N GLY A 345 -6.78 7.99 -27.57
CA GLY A 345 -7.74 8.28 -28.62
C GLY A 345 -7.85 7.12 -29.61
N LEU A 346 -6.75 6.52 -29.99
CA LEU A 346 -6.68 5.34 -30.84
C LEU A 346 -7.48 4.16 -30.22
N LYS A 347 -7.28 3.92 -28.93
CA LYS A 347 -8.07 2.90 -28.19
C LYS A 347 -9.56 3.20 -28.26
N LYS A 348 -9.99 4.46 -28.02
CA LYS A 348 -11.39 4.85 -28.12
C LYS A 348 -11.98 4.60 -29.51
N ARG A 349 -11.21 4.84 -30.58
CA ARG A 349 -11.63 4.56 -31.94
C ARG A 349 -11.79 3.06 -32.19
N LEU A 350 -10.85 2.26 -31.72
CA LEU A 350 -10.96 0.80 -31.77
C LEU A 350 -12.14 0.27 -30.95
N ASP A 351 -12.40 0.80 -29.77
CA ASP A 351 -13.56 0.46 -28.96
C ASP A 351 -14.88 0.79 -29.71
N THR A 352 -14.93 1.92 -30.43
CA THR A 352 -16.08 2.31 -31.23
C THR A 352 -16.29 1.38 -32.45
N LEU A 353 -15.19 0.96 -33.08
CA LEU A 353 -15.23 0.03 -34.19
C LEU A 353 -15.72 -1.35 -33.77
N CYS A 354 -15.37 -1.82 -32.59
CA CYS A 354 -15.76 -3.13 -32.07
C CYS A 354 -17.21 -3.19 -31.53
N ARG A 355 -17.87 -2.05 -31.34
CA ARG A 355 -19.29 -1.96 -30.92
C ARG A 355 -20.25 -2.10 -32.07
#